data_32b514adae928e7c3587f42aed1a3587
#
_entry.id   32b514adae928e7c3587f42aed1a3587
#
_cell.length_a   1.000
_cell.length_b   1.000
_cell.length_c   1.000
_cell.angle_alpha   90.00
_cell.angle_beta   90.00
_cell.angle_gamma   90.00
#
_symmetry.space_group_name_H-M   'P 1'
#
loop_
_entity.id
_entity.type
_entity.pdbx_description
1 polymer ?
#
loop_
_entity_poly.entity_id
_entity_poly.type
_entity_poly.pdbx_seq_one_letter_code
_entity_poly.pdbx_strand_id
1 'polypeptide(L)'
;KQSKATKLLCAYDFGKESDIAALTTNEIGTTKLPLNHSEITKWCSEGFPDYKKQTSTERLLTDQDINNIVLAGNDINCECPRHLADLIFKLSAFEKYSSECESRNTKDAEIHKDLESASAKARFIIEEVMIKLTKVEGIRY
;
A
#
# COMPACT_ATOMS: atom_id res chain seq x y z
N LYS A 1 0.21 27.99 9.31
CA LYS A 1 0.94 26.68 9.36
C LYS A 1 1.46 26.41 7.96
N GLN A 2 2.77 26.53 7.73
CA GLN A 2 3.38 26.15 6.46
C GLN A 2 3.23 24.64 6.28
N SER A 3 2.66 24.24 5.14
CA SER A 3 2.62 22.83 4.72
C SER A 3 4.06 22.34 4.54
N LYS A 4 4.42 21.22 5.16
CA LYS A 4 5.70 20.53 4.95
C LYS A 4 5.60 19.56 3.75
N ALA A 5 4.92 19.96 2.68
CA ALA A 5 4.88 19.15 1.47
C ALA A 5 6.30 19.07 0.88
N THR A 6 6.82 17.87 0.75
CA THR A 6 8.16 17.60 0.19
C THR A 6 8.15 17.56 -1.33
N LYS A 7 6.99 17.41 -1.94
CA LYS A 7 6.79 17.39 -3.40
C LYS A 7 5.37 17.84 -3.77
N LEU A 8 5.24 18.49 -4.91
CA LEU A 8 3.97 18.93 -5.46
C LEU A 8 3.79 18.39 -6.87
N LEU A 9 2.58 17.98 -7.20
CA LEU A 9 2.16 17.61 -8.54
C LEU A 9 0.95 18.46 -8.93
N CYS A 10 0.95 18.99 -10.16
CA CYS A 10 -0.10 19.82 -10.70
C CYS A 10 -0.66 19.21 -11.99
N ALA A 11 -1.93 18.82 -11.99
CA ALA A 11 -2.66 18.45 -13.21
C ALA A 11 -3.45 19.66 -13.71
N TYR A 12 -3.38 19.95 -15.00
CA TYR A 12 -4.04 21.10 -15.60
C TYR A 12 -4.79 20.71 -16.90
N ASP A 13 -5.91 21.37 -17.14
CA ASP A 13 -6.68 21.21 -18.39
C ASP A 13 -6.20 22.19 -19.45
N PHE A 14 -6.08 23.47 -19.09
CA PHE A 14 -5.50 24.54 -19.92
C PHE A 14 -4.71 25.52 -19.06
N GLY A 15 -3.71 26.15 -19.64
CA GLY A 15 -2.85 27.14 -18.99
C GLY A 15 -1.92 27.80 -20.01
N LYS A 16 -1.35 28.95 -19.65
CA LYS A 16 -0.35 29.61 -20.47
C LYS A 16 0.96 28.82 -20.36
N GLU A 17 1.67 28.67 -21.48
CA GLU A 17 2.97 27.98 -21.51
C GLU A 17 3.98 28.55 -20.49
N SER A 18 3.99 29.89 -20.34
CA SER A 18 4.85 30.57 -19.35
C SER A 18 4.58 30.13 -17.91
N ASP A 19 3.31 29.94 -17.55
CA ASP A 19 2.91 29.57 -16.20
C ASP A 19 3.25 28.12 -15.91
N ILE A 20 3.06 27.24 -16.92
CA ILE A 20 3.42 25.81 -16.84
C ILE A 20 4.93 25.65 -16.75
N ALA A 21 5.70 26.40 -17.54
CA ALA A 21 7.15 26.41 -17.48
C ALA A 21 7.68 26.88 -16.10
N ALA A 22 7.03 27.88 -15.50
CA ALA A 22 7.36 28.37 -14.16
C ALA A 22 7.12 27.31 -13.07
N LEU A 23 6.06 26.51 -13.18
CA LEU A 23 5.82 25.37 -12.27
C LEU A 23 6.92 24.33 -12.37
N THR A 24 7.31 23.96 -13.58
CA THR A 24 8.38 22.98 -13.82
C THR A 24 9.75 23.47 -13.31
N THR A 25 10.05 24.77 -13.49
CA THR A 25 11.28 25.41 -12.97
C THR A 25 11.32 25.38 -11.43
N ASN A 26 10.17 25.38 -10.76
CA ASN A 26 10.05 25.26 -9.30
C ASN A 26 9.93 23.81 -8.82
N GLU A 27 10.39 22.82 -9.62
CA GLU A 27 10.37 21.39 -9.31
C GLU A 27 8.95 20.81 -9.06
N ILE A 28 7.91 21.46 -9.53
CA ILE A 28 6.54 20.98 -9.48
C ILE A 28 6.30 20.09 -10.70
N GLY A 29 5.98 18.82 -10.46
CA GLY A 29 5.61 17.91 -11.54
C GLY A 29 4.29 18.35 -12.18
N THR A 30 4.26 18.45 -13.52
CA THR A 30 3.07 18.90 -14.25
C THR A 30 2.58 17.84 -15.22
N THR A 31 1.28 17.73 -15.42
CA THR A 31 0.66 16.89 -16.45
C THR A 31 -0.64 17.49 -16.96
N LYS A 32 -0.97 17.21 -18.21
CA LYS A 32 -2.17 17.75 -18.87
C LYS A 32 -3.32 16.75 -18.78
N LEU A 33 -4.51 17.26 -18.46
CA LEU A 33 -5.77 16.51 -18.48
C LEU A 33 -6.36 16.41 -19.90
N PRO A 34 -7.21 15.42 -20.20
CA PRO A 34 -7.66 14.35 -19.30
C PRO A 34 -6.62 13.21 -19.16
N LEU A 35 -6.58 12.57 -18.01
CA LEU A 35 -5.77 11.38 -17.75
C LEU A 35 -6.67 10.19 -17.48
N ASN A 36 -6.33 9.04 -18.02
CA ASN A 36 -6.95 7.78 -17.62
C ASN A 36 -6.33 7.26 -16.30
N HIS A 37 -6.96 6.24 -15.70
CA HIS A 37 -6.52 5.68 -14.42
C HIS A 37 -5.05 5.20 -14.44
N SER A 38 -4.62 4.57 -15.53
CA SER A 38 -3.24 4.06 -15.68
C SER A 38 -2.22 5.20 -15.73
N GLU A 39 -2.54 6.28 -16.45
CA GLU A 39 -1.68 7.47 -16.55
C GLU A 39 -1.59 8.21 -15.22
N ILE A 40 -2.69 8.35 -14.48
CA ILE A 40 -2.69 8.94 -13.13
C ILE A 40 -1.80 8.11 -12.20
N THR A 41 -1.97 6.79 -12.17
CA THR A 41 -1.19 5.88 -11.33
C THR A 41 0.30 5.97 -11.67
N LYS A 42 0.66 5.96 -12.94
CA LYS A 42 2.03 6.10 -13.41
C LYS A 42 2.61 7.45 -12.98
N TRP A 43 1.92 8.54 -13.24
CA TRP A 43 2.36 9.89 -12.90
C TRP A 43 2.56 10.09 -11.40
N CYS A 44 1.61 9.62 -10.57
CA CYS A 44 1.76 9.64 -9.11
C CYS A 44 2.96 8.80 -8.65
N SER A 45 3.19 7.62 -9.23
CA SER A 45 4.31 6.76 -8.85
C SER A 45 5.68 7.32 -9.25
N GLU A 46 5.74 8.07 -10.35
CA GLU A 46 6.96 8.77 -10.79
C GLU A 46 7.21 10.03 -9.94
N GLY A 47 6.14 10.74 -9.60
CA GLY A 47 6.18 11.93 -8.76
C GLY A 47 6.49 11.64 -7.30
N PHE A 48 6.04 10.50 -6.77
CA PHE A 48 6.23 10.06 -5.38
C PHE A 48 6.85 8.66 -5.36
N PRO A 49 8.17 8.53 -5.54
CA PRO A 49 8.84 7.22 -5.58
C PRO A 49 8.62 6.39 -4.31
N ASP A 50 8.36 7.01 -3.17
CA ASP A 50 7.98 6.32 -1.93
C ASP A 50 6.56 5.74 -1.99
N TYR A 51 5.70 6.19 -2.91
CA TYR A 51 4.41 5.58 -3.18
C TYR A 51 4.54 4.15 -3.75
N LYS A 52 5.60 3.86 -4.49
CA LYS A 52 5.93 2.49 -4.94
C LYS A 52 6.24 1.54 -3.78
N LYS A 53 6.69 2.07 -2.64
CA LYS A 53 6.98 1.27 -1.44
C LYS A 53 5.71 0.70 -0.79
N GLN A 54 4.55 1.34 -1.01
CA GLN A 54 3.24 0.87 -0.51
C GLN A 54 2.63 -0.27 -1.35
N THR A 55 3.29 -0.72 -2.41
CA THR A 55 2.83 -1.81 -3.26
C THR A 55 3.67 -3.09 -3.12
N SER A 56 4.52 -3.18 -2.10
CA SER A 56 5.24 -4.42 -1.80
C SER A 56 4.25 -5.54 -1.47
N THR A 57 4.58 -6.73 -1.93
CA THR A 57 3.87 -7.97 -1.60
C THR A 57 4.69 -8.85 -0.64
N GLU A 58 5.87 -8.37 -0.26
CA GLU A 58 6.76 -9.05 0.69
C GLU A 58 6.12 -9.18 2.07
N ARG A 59 6.36 -10.31 2.73
CA ARG A 59 5.96 -10.47 4.14
C ARG A 59 6.91 -9.70 5.05
N LEU A 60 6.36 -8.89 5.93
CA LEU A 60 7.10 -8.15 6.94
C LEU A 60 7.19 -8.90 8.27
N LEU A 61 6.19 -9.75 8.55
CA LEU A 61 6.07 -10.51 9.79
C LEU A 61 5.91 -12.00 9.48
N THR A 62 6.62 -12.85 10.21
CA THR A 62 6.36 -14.28 10.19
C THR A 62 5.11 -14.60 11.01
N ASP A 63 4.54 -15.79 10.82
CA ASP A 63 3.40 -16.25 11.64
C ASP A 63 3.78 -16.32 13.14
N GLN A 64 5.06 -16.62 13.44
CA GLN A 64 5.57 -16.61 14.80
C GLN A 64 5.61 -15.20 15.39
N ASP A 65 6.06 -14.20 14.62
CA ASP A 65 6.07 -12.79 15.07
C ASP A 65 4.65 -12.32 15.38
N ILE A 66 3.69 -12.64 14.50
CA ILE A 66 2.28 -12.28 14.69
C ILE A 66 1.72 -12.90 15.96
N ASN A 67 1.98 -14.19 16.19
CA ASN A 67 1.54 -14.87 17.42
C ASN A 67 2.18 -14.28 18.67
N ASN A 68 3.47 -13.95 18.63
CA ASN A 68 4.17 -13.30 19.75
C ASN A 68 3.57 -11.92 20.05
N ILE A 69 3.24 -11.13 19.02
CA ILE A 69 2.58 -9.83 19.17
C ILE A 69 1.22 -9.99 19.84
N VAL A 70 0.41 -10.97 19.42
CA VAL A 70 -0.92 -11.25 20.01
C VAL A 70 -0.80 -11.65 21.47
N LEU A 71 0.16 -12.52 21.80
CA LEU A 71 0.38 -12.98 23.19
C LEU A 71 0.81 -11.82 24.09
N ALA A 72 1.77 -11.01 23.66
CA ALA A 72 2.20 -9.82 24.38
C ALA A 72 1.11 -8.74 24.47
N GLY A 73 0.22 -8.69 23.47
CA GLY A 73 -0.94 -7.80 23.46
C GLY A 73 -2.00 -8.09 24.53
N ASN A 74 -2.02 -9.30 25.09
CA ASN A 74 -2.96 -9.64 26.18
C ASN A 74 -2.70 -8.85 27.46
N ASP A 75 -1.48 -8.33 27.66
CA ASP A 75 -1.08 -7.52 28.81
C ASP A 75 -1.49 -6.05 28.65
N ILE A 76 -1.87 -5.63 27.44
CA ILE A 76 -2.39 -4.31 27.16
C ILE A 76 -3.91 -4.38 26.98
N ASN A 77 -4.61 -3.40 27.51
CA ASN A 77 -6.09 -3.37 27.47
C ASN A 77 -6.61 -2.94 26.07
N CYS A 78 -6.10 -3.63 25.00
CA CYS A 78 -6.40 -3.33 23.61
C CYS A 78 -6.49 -4.63 22.77
N GLU A 79 -7.63 -4.86 22.11
CA GLU A 79 -7.86 -6.01 21.22
C GLU A 79 -7.29 -5.80 19.79
N CYS A 80 -6.72 -4.63 19.50
CA CYS A 80 -6.22 -4.32 18.16
C CYS A 80 -5.19 -5.32 17.63
N PRO A 81 -4.20 -5.81 18.41
CA PRO A 81 -3.24 -6.81 17.94
C PRO A 81 -3.92 -8.08 17.42
N ARG A 82 -4.93 -8.58 18.14
CA ARG A 82 -5.71 -9.77 17.76
C ARG A 82 -6.47 -9.57 16.47
N HIS A 83 -7.17 -8.44 16.33
CA HIS A 83 -7.94 -8.12 15.12
C HIS A 83 -7.05 -7.96 13.90
N LEU A 84 -5.88 -7.33 14.03
CA LEU A 84 -4.91 -7.20 12.94
C LEU A 84 -4.34 -8.57 12.55
N ALA A 85 -4.02 -9.43 13.52
CA ALA A 85 -3.56 -10.80 13.27
C ALA A 85 -4.59 -11.61 12.49
N ASP A 86 -5.87 -11.57 12.88
CA ASP A 86 -6.95 -12.24 12.17
C ASP A 86 -7.06 -11.79 10.70
N LEU A 87 -6.91 -10.50 10.44
CA LEU A 87 -6.91 -9.96 9.08
C LEU A 87 -5.71 -10.45 8.28
N ILE A 88 -4.50 -10.41 8.87
CA ILE A 88 -3.27 -10.88 8.21
C ILE A 88 -3.39 -12.35 7.84
N PHE A 89 -3.83 -13.21 8.78
CA PHE A 89 -4.00 -14.64 8.51
C PHE A 89 -5.06 -14.92 7.43
N LYS A 90 -6.18 -14.22 7.44
CA LYS A 90 -7.22 -14.35 6.40
C LYS A 90 -6.72 -13.91 5.03
N LEU A 91 -6.00 -12.81 4.95
CA LEU A 91 -5.41 -12.32 3.70
C LEU A 91 -4.33 -13.28 3.20
N SER A 92 -3.47 -13.82 4.07
CA SER A 92 -2.45 -14.82 3.72
C SER A 92 -3.08 -16.12 3.21
N ALA A 93 -4.17 -16.57 3.86
CA ALA A 93 -4.89 -17.77 3.42
C ALA A 93 -5.54 -17.57 2.05
N PHE A 94 -6.11 -16.38 1.80
CA PHE A 94 -6.73 -16.08 0.51
C PHE A 94 -5.70 -15.84 -0.60
N GLU A 95 -4.56 -15.21 -0.30
CA GLU A 95 -3.41 -15.11 -1.20
C GLU A 95 -2.96 -16.50 -1.66
N LYS A 96 -2.71 -17.41 -0.71
CA LYS A 96 -2.34 -18.79 -0.98
C LYS A 96 -3.41 -19.53 -1.79
N TYR A 97 -4.68 -19.44 -1.40
CA TYR A 97 -5.78 -20.05 -2.13
C TYR A 97 -5.83 -19.57 -3.59
N SER A 98 -5.66 -18.25 -3.82
CA SER A 98 -5.70 -17.67 -5.16
C SER A 98 -4.53 -18.13 -6.03
N SER A 99 -3.33 -18.31 -5.44
CA SER A 99 -2.14 -18.80 -6.16
C SER A 99 -2.20 -20.30 -6.50
N GLU A 100 -2.90 -21.11 -5.67
CA GLU A 100 -3.01 -22.57 -5.84
C GLU A 100 -4.28 -22.98 -6.59
N CYS A 101 -5.21 -22.05 -6.87
CA CYS A 101 -6.48 -22.37 -7.49
C CYS A 101 -6.31 -22.77 -8.96
N GLU A 102 -6.89 -23.93 -9.33
CA GLU A 102 -6.91 -24.38 -10.72
C GLU A 102 -7.73 -23.43 -11.60
N SER A 103 -7.11 -22.98 -12.69
CA SER A 103 -7.74 -22.06 -13.62
C SER A 103 -8.45 -22.80 -14.74
N ARG A 104 -9.73 -22.49 -14.95
CA ARG A 104 -10.57 -23.09 -16.00
C ARG A 104 -10.22 -22.59 -17.41
N ASN A 105 -9.67 -21.39 -17.52
CA ASN A 105 -9.27 -20.73 -18.75
C ASN A 105 -8.36 -19.52 -18.45
N THR A 106 -7.81 -18.88 -19.49
CA THR A 106 -6.88 -17.76 -19.37
C THR A 106 -7.45 -16.56 -18.57
N LYS A 107 -8.72 -16.23 -18.77
CA LYS A 107 -9.37 -15.12 -18.04
C LYS A 107 -9.50 -15.43 -16.54
N ASP A 108 -9.81 -16.67 -16.21
CA ASP A 108 -9.91 -17.16 -14.85
C ASP A 108 -8.53 -17.11 -14.17
N ALA A 109 -7.47 -17.46 -14.89
CA ALA A 109 -6.09 -17.35 -14.44
C ALA A 109 -5.67 -15.90 -14.15
N GLU A 110 -6.06 -14.95 -15.00
CA GLU A 110 -5.79 -13.53 -14.81
C GLU A 110 -6.48 -13.01 -13.54
N ILE A 111 -7.75 -13.36 -13.33
CA ILE A 111 -8.50 -12.98 -12.12
C ILE A 111 -7.85 -13.55 -10.86
N HIS A 112 -7.44 -14.83 -10.85
CA HIS A 112 -6.77 -15.43 -9.69
C HIS A 112 -5.43 -14.75 -9.38
N LYS A 113 -4.67 -14.38 -10.41
CA LYS A 113 -3.43 -13.61 -10.23
C LYS A 113 -3.69 -12.20 -9.67
N ASP A 114 -4.76 -11.54 -10.10
CA ASP A 114 -5.14 -10.24 -9.55
C ASP A 114 -5.59 -10.35 -8.09
N LEU A 115 -6.34 -11.39 -7.73
CA LEU A 115 -6.76 -11.67 -6.36
C LEU A 115 -5.56 -11.97 -5.43
N GLU A 116 -4.62 -12.79 -5.88
CA GLU A 116 -3.35 -13.05 -5.18
C GLU A 116 -2.60 -11.73 -4.92
N SER A 117 -2.36 -10.94 -5.98
CA SER A 117 -1.64 -9.68 -5.89
C SER A 117 -2.34 -8.67 -4.97
N ALA A 118 -3.68 -8.56 -5.05
CA ALA A 118 -4.46 -7.68 -4.21
C ALA A 118 -4.40 -8.08 -2.73
N SER A 119 -4.50 -9.38 -2.45
CA SER A 119 -4.43 -9.93 -1.09
C SER A 119 -3.06 -9.71 -0.45
N ALA A 120 -1.98 -9.97 -1.21
CA ALA A 120 -0.61 -9.73 -0.77
C ALA A 120 -0.34 -8.25 -0.42
N LYS A 121 -0.83 -7.33 -1.25
CA LYS A 121 -0.72 -5.89 -1.00
C LYS A 121 -1.52 -5.45 0.23
N ALA A 122 -2.74 -5.95 0.38
CA ALA A 122 -3.57 -5.65 1.54
C ALA A 122 -2.93 -6.17 2.84
N ARG A 123 -2.41 -7.40 2.82
CA ARG A 123 -1.65 -8.01 3.93
C ARG A 123 -0.46 -7.14 4.31
N PHE A 124 0.36 -6.74 3.34
CA PHE A 124 1.52 -5.89 3.58
C PHE A 124 1.15 -4.59 4.32
N ILE A 125 0.09 -3.91 3.88
CA ILE A 125 -0.39 -2.68 4.54
C ILE A 125 -0.80 -2.94 6.00
N ILE A 126 -1.49 -4.05 6.26
CA ILE A 126 -1.92 -4.42 7.62
C ILE A 126 -0.73 -4.79 8.50
N GLU A 127 0.27 -5.50 7.96
CA GLU A 127 1.53 -5.79 8.67
C GLU A 127 2.29 -4.52 9.04
N GLU A 128 2.38 -3.52 8.14
CA GLU A 128 2.97 -2.22 8.48
C GLU A 128 2.26 -1.51 9.64
N VAL A 129 0.91 -1.57 9.65
CA VAL A 129 0.12 -1.00 10.75
C VAL A 129 0.35 -1.76 12.05
N MET A 130 0.45 -3.09 11.99
CA MET A 130 0.76 -3.94 13.17
C MET A 130 2.14 -3.59 13.75
N ILE A 131 3.16 -3.42 12.91
CA ILE A 131 4.50 -2.98 13.33
C ILE A 131 4.47 -1.57 13.96
N LYS A 132 3.65 -0.67 13.45
CA LYS A 132 3.47 0.66 14.06
C LYS A 132 2.81 0.56 15.43
N LEU A 133 1.80 -0.30 15.56
CA LEU A 133 1.11 -0.56 16.81
C LEU A 133 2.08 -1.10 17.87
N THR A 134 2.93 -2.08 17.54
CA THR A 134 3.91 -2.64 18.49
C THR A 134 4.86 -1.58 19.03
N LYS A 135 5.28 -0.63 18.19
CA LYS A 135 6.15 0.49 18.60
C LYS A 135 5.46 1.45 19.56
N VAL A 136 4.18 1.74 19.32
CA VAL A 136 3.38 2.66 20.16
C VAL A 136 3.10 2.02 21.51
N GLU A 137 2.76 0.74 21.53
CA GLU A 137 2.40 -0.01 22.73
C GLU A 137 3.62 -0.61 23.47
N GLY A 138 4.83 -0.45 22.93
CA GLY A 138 6.06 -1.00 23.54
C GLY A 138 6.15 -2.53 23.51
N ILE A 139 5.40 -3.18 22.62
CA ILE A 139 5.38 -4.64 22.43
C ILE A 139 6.71 -5.09 21.81
N ARG A 140 7.38 -6.05 22.45
CA ARG A 140 8.55 -6.75 21.90
C ARG A 140 8.13 -8.15 21.46
N TYR A 141 8.50 -8.54 20.24
CA TYR A 141 8.12 -9.81 19.63
C TYR A 141 9.31 -10.47 18.90
#